data_c92d9a9fb5ca625188fd30c83144eba8
#
_entry.id   c92d9a9fb5ca625188fd30c83144eba8
#
_cell.length_a   1.000
_cell.length_b   1.000
_cell.length_c   1.000
_cell.angle_alpha   90.00
_cell.angle_beta   90.00
_cell.angle_gamma   90.00
#
_symmetry.space_group_name_H-M   'P 1'
#
loop_
_entity.id
_entity.type
_entity.pdbx_description
1 polymer ?
#
loop_
_entity_poly.entity_id
_entity_poly.type
_entity_poly.pdbx_seq_one_letter_code
_entity_poly.pdbx_strand_id
1 'polypeptide(L)'
;MIAGGLLGVPPICSGQMKAADPPHPIAYFIDVAEKAGLVAIHIFGGKDTKKYIIETTGSGVAIFDYDRDGWPDIFLVNGTTLEGFPPGQEPTNRLYRNNH
;
A
#
# COMPACT_ATOMS: atom_id res chain seq x y z
N MET A 1 -33.93 55.21 -39.40
CA MET A 1 -32.70 54.43 -39.42
C MET A 1 -32.48 53.75 -38.09
N ILE A 2 -32.71 52.52 -38.02
CA ILE A 2 -32.63 51.78 -36.78
C ILE A 2 -31.34 51.04 -36.85
N ALA A 3 -30.42 51.46 -36.04
CA ALA A 3 -29.37 50.59 -35.67
C ALA A 3 -30.03 49.44 -34.91
N GLY A 4 -30.23 48.35 -35.56
CA GLY A 4 -30.61 47.17 -34.89
C GLY A 4 -29.54 46.89 -33.89
N GLY A 5 -29.71 47.40 -32.71
CA GLY A 5 -28.94 46.90 -31.61
C GLY A 5 -29.31 45.43 -31.52
N LEU A 6 -28.53 44.62 -32.16
CA LEU A 6 -28.45 43.28 -31.73
C LEU A 6 -27.93 43.40 -30.31
N LEU A 7 -28.85 43.44 -29.40
CA LEU A 7 -28.54 43.05 -28.06
C LEU A 7 -27.95 41.68 -28.16
N GLY A 8 -26.63 41.66 -28.22
CA GLY A 8 -25.94 40.41 -28.11
C GLY A 8 -26.50 39.75 -26.90
N VAL A 9 -27.21 38.69 -27.11
CA VAL A 9 -27.50 37.75 -26.06
C VAL A 9 -26.16 37.57 -25.36
N PRO A 10 -26.02 37.96 -24.10
CA PRO A 10 -24.78 37.69 -23.40
C PRO A 10 -24.48 36.23 -23.67
N PRO A 11 -23.29 35.88 -24.11
CA PRO A 11 -23.00 34.49 -24.33
C PRO A 11 -23.47 33.82 -23.07
N ILE A 12 -24.47 32.99 -23.21
CA ILE A 12 -24.87 32.10 -22.15
C ILE A 12 -23.53 31.56 -21.74
N CYS A 13 -23.16 31.91 -20.54
CA CYS A 13 -21.92 31.49 -20.02
C CYS A 13 -21.87 29.99 -20.31
N SER A 14 -21.27 29.61 -21.41
CA SER A 14 -20.83 28.25 -21.57
C SER A 14 -19.80 28.18 -20.47
N GLY A 15 -20.33 27.93 -19.26
CA GLY A 15 -19.48 27.57 -18.19
C GLY A 15 -18.79 26.36 -18.76
N GLN A 16 -17.64 26.56 -19.34
CA GLN A 16 -16.70 25.50 -19.44
C GLN A 16 -16.60 25.06 -17.99
N MET A 17 -17.32 24.00 -17.68
CA MET A 17 -17.01 23.24 -16.50
C MET A 17 -15.57 22.92 -16.68
N LYS A 18 -14.69 23.71 -16.05
CA LYS A 18 -13.29 23.41 -15.91
C LYS A 18 -13.29 21.99 -15.41
N ALA A 19 -12.82 21.07 -16.25
CA ALA A 19 -12.73 19.68 -15.85
C ALA A 19 -12.12 19.71 -14.46
N ALA A 20 -12.84 19.19 -13.46
CA ALA A 20 -12.34 19.17 -12.11
C ALA A 20 -10.93 18.61 -12.20
N ASP A 21 -9.96 19.33 -11.66
CA ASP A 21 -8.60 18.82 -11.58
C ASP A 21 -8.69 17.37 -11.09
N PRO A 22 -7.99 16.43 -11.71
CA PRO A 22 -8.05 15.04 -11.27
C PRO A 22 -7.83 15.04 -9.76
N PRO A 23 -8.62 14.30 -9.00
CA PRO A 23 -8.52 14.33 -7.55
C PRO A 23 -7.07 14.07 -7.19
N HIS A 24 -6.44 15.04 -6.56
CA HIS A 24 -5.10 14.84 -6.04
C HIS A 24 -5.16 13.64 -5.11
N PRO A 25 -4.29 12.66 -5.25
CA PRO A 25 -4.28 11.52 -4.35
C PRO A 25 -4.14 12.03 -2.92
N ILE A 26 -5.04 11.60 -2.04
CA ILE A 26 -5.03 11.98 -0.61
C ILE A 26 -3.71 11.58 0.05
N ALA A 27 -3.07 10.55 -0.51
CA ALA A 27 -1.76 10.09 -0.07
C ALA A 27 -0.96 9.56 -1.27
N TYR A 28 0.35 9.75 -1.24
CA TYR A 28 1.29 9.20 -2.19
C TYR A 28 2.18 8.20 -1.47
N PHE A 29 2.13 6.95 -1.89
CA PHE A 29 2.93 5.87 -1.32
C PHE A 29 4.03 5.46 -2.29
N ILE A 30 5.23 5.32 -1.77
CA ILE A 30 6.39 4.81 -2.51
C ILE A 30 6.82 3.52 -1.82
N ASP A 31 7.06 2.48 -2.60
CA ASP A 31 7.67 1.26 -2.08
C ASP A 31 9.15 1.52 -1.77
N VAL A 32 9.51 1.40 -0.52
CA VAL A 32 10.88 1.57 -0.02
C VAL A 32 11.38 0.31 0.69
N ALA A 33 10.68 -0.80 0.58
CA ALA A 33 10.96 -2.01 1.34
C ALA A 33 12.41 -2.49 1.17
N GLU A 34 12.88 -2.61 -0.06
CA GLU A 34 14.25 -3.03 -0.34
C GLU A 34 15.28 -2.04 0.22
N LYS A 35 15.07 -0.73 0.00
CA LYS A 35 15.94 0.33 0.50
C LYS A 35 15.99 0.38 2.02
N ALA A 36 14.87 0.07 2.68
CA ALA A 36 14.75 0.02 4.13
C ALA A 36 15.25 -1.31 4.73
N GLY A 37 15.69 -2.26 3.90
CA GLY A 37 16.16 -3.55 4.36
C GLY A 37 15.07 -4.57 4.71
N LEU A 38 13.82 -4.30 4.34
CA LEU A 38 12.68 -5.19 4.54
C LEU A 38 12.65 -6.26 3.43
N VAL A 39 13.65 -7.11 3.40
CA VAL A 39 13.86 -8.11 2.32
C VAL A 39 13.47 -9.53 2.71
N ALA A 40 12.83 -9.72 3.85
CA ALA A 40 12.39 -11.03 4.28
C ALA A 40 11.31 -11.59 3.38
N ILE A 41 11.48 -12.85 2.99
CA ILE A 41 10.43 -13.59 2.27
C ILE A 41 9.32 -13.93 3.26
N HIS A 42 8.10 -13.53 2.92
CA HIS A 42 6.90 -13.82 3.67
C HIS A 42 6.31 -15.14 3.18
N ILE A 43 6.26 -16.14 4.04
CA ILE A 43 5.75 -17.47 3.71
C ILE A 43 4.35 -17.63 4.29
N PHE A 44 3.40 -17.97 3.43
CA PHE A 44 2.05 -18.35 3.79
C PHE A 44 1.57 -19.42 2.79
N GLY A 45 1.78 -20.68 3.14
CA GLY A 45 1.57 -21.81 2.23
C GLY A 45 2.72 -22.00 1.24
N GLY A 46 2.49 -22.78 0.18
CA GLY A 46 3.51 -23.13 -0.79
C GLY A 46 4.18 -21.93 -1.47
N LYS A 47 5.48 -22.03 -1.73
CA LYS A 47 6.26 -20.98 -2.38
C LYS A 47 5.83 -20.73 -3.83
N ASP A 48 5.67 -21.78 -4.59
CA ASP A 48 5.42 -21.70 -6.02
C ASP A 48 3.94 -21.85 -6.38
N THR A 49 3.22 -22.65 -5.60
CA THR A 49 1.79 -22.90 -5.79
C THR A 49 1.06 -22.97 -4.46
N LYS A 50 -0.20 -22.51 -4.45
CA LYS A 50 -1.10 -22.65 -3.31
C LYS A 50 -1.95 -23.90 -3.51
N LYS A 51 -1.82 -24.88 -2.62
CA LYS A 51 -2.57 -26.13 -2.68
C LYS A 51 -3.91 -26.07 -1.96
N TYR A 52 -4.00 -25.23 -0.95
CA TYR A 52 -5.15 -25.18 -0.03
C TYR A 52 -5.73 -23.78 0.05
N ILE A 53 -7.04 -23.67 0.19
CA ILE A 53 -7.74 -22.39 0.29
C ILE A 53 -7.23 -21.56 1.49
N ILE A 54 -6.90 -22.21 2.60
CA ILE A 54 -6.36 -21.55 3.79
C ILE A 54 -5.01 -20.86 3.54
N GLU A 55 -4.28 -21.28 2.52
CA GLU A 55 -2.99 -20.68 2.12
C GLU A 55 -3.16 -19.37 1.34
N THR A 56 -4.36 -18.87 1.14
CA THR A 56 -4.64 -17.60 0.47
C THR A 56 -4.60 -16.40 1.42
N THR A 57 -4.64 -16.64 2.72
CA THR A 57 -4.57 -15.60 3.74
C THR A 57 -3.11 -15.42 4.16
N GLY A 58 -2.60 -14.21 3.98
CA GLY A 58 -1.23 -13.87 4.38
C GLY A 58 -1.04 -13.87 5.90
N SER A 59 0.21 -13.73 6.33
CA SER A 59 0.57 -13.58 7.74
C SER A 59 0.41 -12.13 8.20
N GLY A 60 0.62 -11.89 9.50
CA GLY A 60 0.39 -10.58 10.12
C GLY A 60 1.62 -9.67 10.13
N VAL A 61 1.34 -8.38 10.33
CA VAL A 61 2.32 -7.36 10.60
C VAL A 61 1.87 -6.56 11.83
N ALA A 62 2.81 -6.17 12.68
CA ALA A 62 2.59 -5.24 13.76
C ALA A 62 3.61 -4.11 13.69
N ILE A 63 3.17 -2.90 14.05
CA ILE A 63 4.02 -1.72 14.11
C ILE A 63 3.92 -1.20 15.55
N PHE A 64 5.03 -1.20 16.26
CA PHE A 64 5.11 -0.75 17.65
C PHE A 64 6.55 -0.46 18.03
N ASP A 65 6.75 0.39 19.01
CA ASP A 65 8.05 0.70 19.60
C ASP A 65 8.39 -0.36 20.66
N TYR A 66 9.24 -1.35 20.30
CA TYR A 66 9.52 -2.48 21.18
C TYR A 66 10.57 -2.15 22.25
N ASP A 67 11.52 -1.25 21.92
CA ASP A 67 12.63 -0.88 22.80
C ASP A 67 12.45 0.47 23.51
N ARG A 68 11.30 1.14 23.24
CA ARG A 68 10.91 2.42 23.84
C ARG A 68 11.84 3.58 23.48
N ASP A 69 12.40 3.55 22.29
CA ASP A 69 13.22 4.66 21.78
C ASP A 69 12.41 5.80 21.15
N GLY A 70 11.08 5.63 21.04
CA GLY A 70 10.15 6.62 20.47
C GLY A 70 9.92 6.47 18.99
N TRP A 71 10.53 5.47 18.34
CA TRP A 71 10.36 5.18 16.93
C TRP A 71 9.67 3.83 16.72
N PRO A 72 8.65 3.78 15.86
CA PRO A 72 7.96 2.53 15.64
C PRO A 72 8.80 1.54 14.85
N ASP A 73 8.82 0.31 15.31
CA ASP A 73 9.46 -0.85 14.69
C ASP A 73 8.45 -1.68 13.93
N ILE A 74 8.92 -2.57 13.06
CA ILE A 74 8.07 -3.44 12.27
C ILE A 74 8.33 -4.90 12.67
N PHE A 75 7.28 -5.58 13.10
CA PHE A 75 7.30 -7.00 13.37
C PHE A 75 6.50 -7.75 12.31
N LEU A 76 7.18 -8.61 11.55
CA LEU A 76 6.57 -9.47 10.54
C LEU A 76 6.39 -10.88 11.11
N VAL A 77 5.14 -11.31 11.17
CA VAL A 77 4.80 -12.69 11.50
C VAL A 77 4.96 -13.51 10.23
N ASN A 78 5.78 -14.52 10.27
CA ASN A 78 5.91 -15.44 9.16
C ASN A 78 4.98 -16.65 9.35
N GLY A 79 4.53 -17.23 8.27
CA GLY A 79 3.65 -18.38 8.28
C GLY A 79 4.38 -19.70 8.11
N THR A 80 3.63 -20.72 7.70
CA THR A 80 4.14 -22.04 7.39
C THR A 80 3.35 -22.65 6.24
N THR A 81 3.75 -23.83 5.77
CA THR A 81 2.95 -24.68 4.90
C THR A 81 2.23 -25.73 5.75
N LEU A 82 1.12 -26.29 5.27
CA LEU A 82 0.44 -27.38 5.94
C LEU A 82 1.29 -28.67 5.97
N GLU A 83 2.21 -28.81 5.04
CA GLU A 83 3.14 -29.94 4.97
C GLU A 83 4.36 -29.76 5.89
N GLY A 84 4.53 -28.55 6.47
CA GLY A 84 5.68 -28.21 7.29
C GLY A 84 6.94 -27.93 6.48
N PHE A 85 8.06 -27.83 7.19
CA PHE A 85 9.40 -27.63 6.63
C PHE A 85 10.37 -28.66 7.19
N PRO A 86 11.45 -28.97 6.46
CA PRO A 86 12.55 -29.73 7.02
C PRO A 86 13.11 -29.03 8.27
N PRO A 87 13.58 -29.77 9.27
CA PRO A 87 14.17 -29.18 10.48
C PRO A 87 15.25 -28.15 10.17
N GLY A 88 15.15 -26.98 10.78
CA GLY A 88 16.10 -25.87 10.58
C GLY A 88 15.84 -25.01 9.33
N GLN A 89 14.77 -25.27 8.59
CA GLN A 89 14.35 -24.46 7.43
C GLN A 89 13.00 -23.76 7.66
N GLU A 90 12.47 -23.86 8.85
CA GLU A 90 11.21 -23.23 9.21
C GLU A 90 11.29 -21.70 9.05
N PRO A 91 10.26 -21.08 8.48
CA PRO A 91 10.19 -19.63 8.40
C PRO A 91 10.14 -19.03 9.80
N THR A 92 10.97 -18.02 10.04
CA THR A 92 10.99 -17.31 11.32
C THR A 92 10.34 -15.95 11.22
N ASN A 93 9.74 -15.49 12.32
CA ASN A 93 9.29 -14.12 12.45
C ASN A 93 10.48 -13.16 12.38
N ARG A 94 10.23 -11.93 11.95
CA ARG A 94 11.27 -10.91 11.81
C ARG A 94 10.86 -9.65 12.56
N LEU A 95 11.76 -9.15 13.37
CA LEU A 95 11.66 -7.82 13.97
C LEU A 95 12.68 -6.90 13.27
N TYR A 96 12.18 -5.82 12.72
CA TYR A 96 12.97 -4.78 12.09
C TYR A 96 12.97 -3.55 12.97
N ARG A 97 14.11 -3.22 13.50
CA ARG A 97 14.30 -2.04 14.30
C ARG A 97 14.39 -0.81 13.40
N ASN A 98 13.69 0.24 13.78
CA ASN A 98 13.86 1.56 13.16
C ASN A 98 15.15 2.20 13.70
N ASN A 99 16.06 2.55 12.81
CA ASN A 99 17.32 3.19 13.20
C ASN A 99 17.35 4.69 12.89
N HIS A 100 16.18 5.29 12.63
CA HIS A 100 15.95 6.68 12.24
C HIS A 100 16.29 7.04 10.81
#